data_96777f9b89574e7f3a53c902a8298ab0
#
_entry.id   96777f9b89574e7f3a53c902a8298ab0
#
_cell.length_a   1.000
_cell.length_b   1.000
_cell.length_c   1.000
_cell.angle_alpha   90.00
_cell.angle_beta   90.00
_cell.angle_gamma   90.00
#
_symmetry.space_group_name_H-M   'P 1'
#
loop_
_entity.id
_entity.type
_entity.pdbx_description
1 polymer ?
#
loop_
_entity_poly.entity_id
_entity_poly.type
_entity_poly.pdbx_seq_one_letter_code
_entity_poly.pdbx_strand_id
1 'polypeptide(L)'
;MRHSMSGLAVLVLLVGIGGPTLACAQQQAATPSPKTAVNPADYVGAEACALCHKDEVKGFDNDPHAKLALEHGGKGVTCESCHGPGKAHVESGGVASDIFQFSKATPKQVEKKCLACHIGAHPNFERTAHGQALISCTNCHSSHKFVPETKMLKAKEPTLCYQCHTDAKAAFAQPFHHKVNEGLLKCSDCHDPHGTFQPNLVRTSPTQDAICTKCHVDTLGPFVYEHPPIKTEGCTSCHFPHGSPNSRLLIRSNVNSLCLQCHSPSMTFTAPGTPSFHNQANQYQACTVCHVQIHGSNANFVFFK
;
A
#
# COMPACT_ATOMS: atom_id res chain seq x y z
N MET A 1 -69.01 3.36 -53.16
CA MET A 1 -69.84 3.18 -51.97
C MET A 1 -69.26 4.02 -50.87
N ARG A 2 -70.00 4.95 -50.35
CA ARG A 2 -69.63 5.94 -49.34
C ARG A 2 -69.60 5.27 -47.95
N HIS A 3 -68.59 5.46 -47.16
CA HIS A 3 -68.70 5.27 -45.71
C HIS A 3 -68.08 6.47 -44.96
N SER A 4 -68.94 6.97 -44.13
CA SER A 4 -69.00 8.12 -43.28
C SER A 4 -67.86 8.13 -42.27
N MET A 5 -67.18 9.29 -42.10
CA MET A 5 -66.30 9.61 -40.98
C MET A 5 -67.11 10.13 -39.79
N SER A 6 -67.09 9.44 -38.69
CA SER A 6 -67.59 9.97 -37.40
C SER A 6 -66.39 10.45 -36.57
N GLY A 7 -66.35 11.73 -36.33
CA GLY A 7 -65.35 12.35 -35.46
C GLY A 7 -65.57 12.06 -33.97
N LEU A 8 -64.58 11.69 -33.27
CA LEU A 8 -64.60 11.58 -31.82
C LEU A 8 -63.70 12.69 -31.25
N ALA A 9 -64.35 13.65 -30.61
CA ALA A 9 -63.71 14.75 -29.93
C ALA A 9 -63.14 14.21 -28.59
N VAL A 10 -61.80 14.22 -28.44
CA VAL A 10 -61.14 13.91 -27.16
C VAL A 10 -60.93 15.20 -26.39
N LEU A 11 -61.64 15.31 -25.29
CA LEU A 11 -61.51 16.39 -24.31
C LEU A 11 -60.28 16.14 -23.47
N VAL A 12 -59.21 16.93 -23.66
CA VAL A 12 -58.01 16.86 -22.84
C VAL A 12 -58.21 17.68 -21.58
N LEU A 13 -58.41 17.02 -20.46
CA LEU A 13 -58.36 17.63 -19.10
C LEU A 13 -56.90 17.85 -18.71
N LEU A 14 -56.44 19.09 -18.69
CA LEU A 14 -55.19 19.50 -18.10
C LEU A 14 -55.32 19.51 -16.56
N VAL A 15 -54.85 18.43 -15.93
CA VAL A 15 -54.64 18.39 -14.47
C VAL A 15 -53.29 19.01 -14.19
N GLY A 16 -53.27 20.21 -13.64
CA GLY A 16 -52.05 20.85 -13.14
C GLY A 16 -51.51 20.13 -11.91
N ILE A 17 -50.43 19.38 -12.08
CA ILE A 17 -49.69 18.80 -10.95
C ILE A 17 -48.70 19.86 -10.50
N GLY A 18 -49.08 20.60 -9.46
CA GLY A 18 -48.13 21.44 -8.67
C GLY A 18 -47.16 20.54 -7.94
N GLY A 19 -45.98 20.30 -8.52
CA GLY A 19 -44.87 19.64 -7.83
C GLY A 19 -44.23 20.58 -6.79
N PRO A 20 -43.82 20.09 -5.61
CA PRO A 20 -43.09 20.91 -4.66
C PRO A 20 -41.72 21.28 -5.27
N THR A 21 -41.51 22.60 -5.38
CA THR A 21 -40.17 23.13 -5.68
C THR A 21 -39.21 22.74 -4.55
N LEU A 22 -38.37 21.76 -4.78
CA LEU A 22 -37.21 21.51 -3.92
C LEU A 22 -36.31 22.75 -4.02
N ALA A 23 -36.36 23.59 -3.00
CA ALA A 23 -35.37 24.63 -2.78
C ALA A 23 -34.04 23.91 -2.51
N CYS A 24 -33.13 23.96 -3.49
CA CYS A 24 -31.74 23.57 -3.31
C CYS A 24 -31.17 24.54 -2.28
N ALA A 25 -31.07 24.09 -1.01
CA ALA A 25 -30.34 24.80 0.01
C ALA A 25 -28.89 24.84 -0.45
N GLN A 26 -28.44 25.99 -0.93
CA GLN A 26 -27.03 26.27 -1.14
C GLN A 26 -26.33 26.14 0.22
N GLN A 27 -25.65 25.03 0.43
CA GLN A 27 -24.68 24.90 1.51
C GLN A 27 -23.62 25.99 1.26
N GLN A 28 -23.73 27.08 2.01
CA GLN A 28 -22.68 28.07 2.09
C GLN A 28 -21.43 27.33 2.52
N ALA A 29 -20.42 27.30 1.63
CA ALA A 29 -19.09 26.83 1.96
C ALA A 29 -18.66 27.57 3.24
N ALA A 30 -18.42 26.81 4.29
CA ALA A 30 -17.90 27.35 5.53
C ALA A 30 -16.62 28.13 5.17
N THR A 31 -16.65 29.44 5.40
CA THR A 31 -15.44 30.28 5.31
C THR A 31 -14.37 29.63 6.17
N PRO A 32 -13.16 29.39 5.65
CA PRO A 32 -12.08 28.83 6.45
C PRO A 32 -11.89 29.74 7.66
N SER A 33 -11.99 29.16 8.86
CA SER A 33 -11.69 29.83 10.10
C SER A 33 -10.34 30.56 9.96
N PRO A 34 -10.21 31.83 10.34
CA PRO A 34 -8.96 32.53 10.20
C PRO A 34 -7.86 31.70 10.87
N LYS A 35 -6.83 31.34 10.09
CA LYS A 35 -5.60 30.77 10.65
C LYS A 35 -5.18 31.76 11.72
N THR A 36 -5.25 31.37 12.99
CA THR A 36 -4.74 32.18 14.10
C THR A 36 -3.32 32.53 13.72
N ALA A 37 -3.05 33.81 13.45
CA ALA A 37 -1.72 34.25 13.05
C ALA A 37 -0.80 33.91 14.22
N VAL A 38 0.13 32.99 13.98
CA VAL A 38 1.08 32.54 15.00
C VAL A 38 2.00 33.74 15.26
N ASN A 39 2.01 34.23 16.50
CA ASN A 39 2.86 35.34 16.87
C ASN A 39 4.32 34.86 16.94
N PRO A 40 5.25 35.42 16.18
CA PRO A 40 6.67 35.06 16.26
C PRO A 40 7.26 35.18 17.69
N ALA A 41 6.71 36.06 18.52
CA ALA A 41 7.12 36.26 19.92
C ALA A 41 6.75 35.07 20.84
N ASP A 42 5.96 34.10 20.36
CA ASP A 42 5.60 32.90 21.12
C ASP A 42 6.61 31.76 20.95
N TYR A 43 7.61 31.95 20.08
CA TYR A 43 8.71 31.00 19.87
C TYR A 43 9.90 31.37 20.74
N VAL A 44 10.46 30.38 21.43
CA VAL A 44 11.54 30.60 22.43
C VAL A 44 12.90 30.06 21.96
N GLY A 45 12.91 29.26 20.87
CA GLY A 45 14.13 28.65 20.34
C GLY A 45 14.55 27.32 21.00
N ALA A 46 15.40 26.59 20.32
CA ALA A 46 15.80 25.25 20.74
C ALA A 46 16.66 25.26 22.03
N GLU A 47 17.38 26.34 22.30
CA GLU A 47 18.21 26.50 23.48
C GLU A 47 17.38 26.50 24.78
N ALA A 48 16.18 27.08 24.75
CA ALA A 48 15.27 27.04 25.89
C ALA A 48 14.80 25.60 26.18
N CYS A 49 14.55 24.82 25.14
CA CYS A 49 14.14 23.42 25.26
C CYS A 49 15.28 22.56 25.88
N ALA A 50 16.53 22.83 25.49
CA ALA A 50 17.70 22.08 25.92
C ALA A 50 17.96 22.18 27.44
N LEU A 51 17.44 23.17 28.11
CA LEU A 51 17.62 23.32 29.55
C LEU A 51 16.97 22.17 30.35
N CYS A 52 15.86 21.64 29.85
CA CYS A 52 15.11 20.55 30.48
C CYS A 52 15.13 19.25 29.69
N HIS A 53 15.14 19.29 28.33
CA HIS A 53 15.03 18.16 27.41
C HIS A 53 16.37 17.79 26.76
N LYS A 54 17.43 17.61 27.56
CA LYS A 54 18.80 17.37 27.07
C LYS A 54 18.93 16.13 26.21
N ASP A 55 18.27 15.03 26.58
CA ASP A 55 18.38 13.77 25.87
C ASP A 55 17.63 13.80 24.52
N GLU A 56 16.48 14.45 24.47
CA GLU A 56 15.72 14.65 23.26
C GLU A 56 16.47 15.55 22.27
N VAL A 57 17.09 16.63 22.75
CA VAL A 57 17.91 17.53 21.92
C VAL A 57 19.10 16.78 21.36
N LYS A 58 19.84 16.05 22.20
CA LYS A 58 20.99 15.22 21.76
C LYS A 58 20.57 14.17 20.72
N GLY A 59 19.39 13.58 20.90
CA GLY A 59 18.83 12.63 19.92
C GLY A 59 18.46 13.30 18.61
N PHE A 60 17.90 14.50 18.67
CA PHE A 60 17.49 15.29 17.51
C PHE A 60 18.67 15.82 16.69
N ASP A 61 19.79 16.20 17.31
CA ASP A 61 20.98 16.72 16.63
C ASP A 61 21.52 15.78 15.54
N ASN A 62 21.26 14.49 15.66
CA ASN A 62 21.64 13.49 14.65
C ASN A 62 20.54 13.23 13.62
N ASP A 63 19.34 13.79 13.80
CA ASP A 63 18.20 13.59 12.92
C ASP A 63 18.36 14.37 11.61
N PRO A 64 17.90 13.85 10.47
CA PRO A 64 17.92 14.58 9.20
C PRO A 64 17.23 15.94 9.26
N HIS A 65 16.19 16.09 10.08
CA HIS A 65 15.50 17.38 10.24
C HIS A 65 16.40 18.45 10.88
N ALA A 66 17.23 18.09 11.87
CA ALA A 66 18.19 19.01 12.45
C ALA A 66 19.27 19.43 11.45
N LYS A 67 19.72 18.49 10.60
CA LYS A 67 20.72 18.76 9.56
C LYS A 67 20.22 19.73 8.51
N LEU A 68 18.93 19.62 8.11
CA LEU A 68 18.30 20.59 7.21
C LEU A 68 18.36 22.02 7.75
N ALA A 69 18.33 22.20 9.06
CA ALA A 69 18.47 23.50 9.71
C ALA A 69 19.83 24.15 9.44
N LEU A 70 20.90 23.36 9.45
CA LEU A 70 22.26 23.81 9.20
C LEU A 70 22.48 24.13 7.70
N GLU A 71 21.95 23.31 6.80
CA GLU A 71 22.07 23.47 5.37
C GLU A 71 21.36 24.72 4.83
N HIS A 72 20.26 25.12 5.48
CA HIS A 72 19.45 26.29 5.08
C HIS A 72 19.69 27.56 5.90
N GLY A 73 20.87 27.71 6.48
CA GLY A 73 21.26 28.93 7.18
C GLY A 73 20.42 29.25 8.43
N GLY A 74 20.10 28.23 9.22
CA GLY A 74 19.33 28.38 10.44
C GLY A 74 17.81 28.50 10.27
N LYS A 75 17.30 28.37 9.03
CA LYS A 75 15.86 28.37 8.72
C LYS A 75 15.27 26.97 8.65
N GLY A 76 15.93 25.97 9.22
CA GLY A 76 15.51 24.59 9.17
C GLY A 76 14.47 24.21 10.24
N VAL A 77 14.29 22.90 10.38
CA VAL A 77 13.34 22.33 11.32
C VAL A 77 13.91 22.41 12.75
N THR A 78 13.10 22.93 13.68
CA THR A 78 13.41 23.00 15.09
C THR A 78 12.38 22.21 15.91
N CYS A 79 12.58 22.11 17.23
CA CYS A 79 11.60 21.49 18.13
C CYS A 79 10.20 22.08 17.94
N GLU A 80 10.11 23.40 17.85
CA GLU A 80 8.84 24.13 17.72
C GLU A 80 8.18 23.98 16.34
N SER A 81 8.93 23.56 15.31
CA SER A 81 8.33 23.25 14.00
C SER A 81 7.32 22.08 14.10
N CYS A 82 7.59 21.15 14.99
CA CYS A 82 6.73 20.00 15.25
C CYS A 82 5.81 20.22 16.46
N HIS A 83 6.36 20.72 17.56
CA HIS A 83 5.64 20.88 18.82
C HIS A 83 4.84 22.18 18.93
N GLY A 84 5.07 23.14 18.04
CA GLY A 84 4.46 24.46 18.10
C GLY A 84 5.18 25.40 19.06
N PRO A 85 4.66 26.66 19.23
CA PRO A 85 5.29 27.68 20.06
C PRO A 85 5.48 27.21 21.50
N GLY A 86 6.70 27.34 22.03
CA GLY A 86 7.08 26.83 23.34
C GLY A 86 6.92 27.81 24.52
N LYS A 87 6.59 29.08 24.26
CA LYS A 87 6.60 30.13 25.29
C LYS A 87 5.69 29.81 26.49
N ALA A 88 4.43 29.45 26.24
CA ALA A 88 3.50 29.12 27.31
C ALA A 88 3.99 27.93 28.15
N HIS A 89 4.54 26.91 27.52
CA HIS A 89 5.12 25.74 28.19
C HIS A 89 6.32 26.10 29.07
N VAL A 90 7.20 26.94 28.59
CA VAL A 90 8.37 27.42 29.39
C VAL A 90 7.94 28.29 30.52
N GLU A 91 7.06 29.28 30.30
CA GLU A 91 6.57 30.23 31.34
C GLU A 91 5.75 29.53 32.41
N SER A 92 5.03 28.45 32.08
CA SER A 92 4.29 27.66 33.08
C SER A 92 5.17 26.67 33.86
N GLY A 93 6.50 26.65 33.61
CA GLY A 93 7.42 25.71 34.26
C GLY A 93 7.34 24.29 33.75
N GLY A 94 6.93 24.11 32.51
CA GLY A 94 6.92 22.79 31.83
C GLY A 94 5.57 22.08 31.88
N VAL A 95 4.45 22.80 32.00
CA VAL A 95 3.11 22.18 31.94
C VAL A 95 2.89 21.59 30.55
N ALA A 96 2.74 20.28 30.49
CA ALA A 96 2.72 19.52 29.26
C ALA A 96 1.53 19.84 28.32
N SER A 97 0.39 20.33 28.86
CA SER A 97 -0.76 20.75 28.06
C SER A 97 -0.53 22.02 27.25
N ASP A 98 0.49 22.80 27.60
CA ASP A 98 0.77 24.11 26.99
C ASP A 98 1.63 24.00 25.72
N ILE A 99 1.93 22.76 25.30
CA ILE A 99 2.65 22.46 24.05
C ILE A 99 2.03 21.24 23.39
N PHE A 100 2.20 21.10 22.05
CA PHE A 100 1.65 19.95 21.33
C PHE A 100 2.36 18.65 21.71
N GLN A 101 1.59 17.69 22.20
CA GLN A 101 2.06 16.39 22.63
C GLN A 101 1.68 15.31 21.60
N PHE A 102 2.67 14.73 20.90
CA PHE A 102 2.43 13.64 19.94
C PHE A 102 1.85 12.39 20.61
N SER A 103 2.18 12.12 21.87
CA SER A 103 1.66 10.96 22.62
C SER A 103 0.17 11.07 22.99
N LYS A 104 -0.39 12.28 22.97
CA LYS A 104 -1.80 12.56 23.27
C LYS A 104 -2.59 12.96 22.03
N ALA A 105 -1.90 13.22 20.93
CA ALA A 105 -2.52 13.65 19.69
C ALA A 105 -3.23 12.49 18.99
N THR A 106 -4.34 12.80 18.35
CA THR A 106 -4.99 11.84 17.44
C THR A 106 -4.13 11.59 16.21
N PRO A 107 -4.27 10.44 15.54
CA PRO A 107 -3.53 10.15 14.30
C PRO A 107 -3.63 11.27 13.26
N LYS A 108 -4.81 11.83 13.07
CA LYS A 108 -5.06 12.98 12.17
C LYS A 108 -4.29 14.25 12.56
N GLN A 109 -4.14 14.52 13.85
CA GLN A 109 -3.36 15.65 14.33
C GLN A 109 -1.87 15.42 14.07
N VAL A 110 -1.37 14.20 14.29
CA VAL A 110 0.01 13.81 13.95
C VAL A 110 0.27 13.96 12.46
N GLU A 111 -0.59 13.37 11.62
CA GLU A 111 -0.50 13.46 10.17
C GLU A 111 -0.44 14.93 9.70
N LYS A 112 -1.33 15.77 10.20
CA LYS A 112 -1.36 17.20 9.85
C LYS A 112 -0.03 17.91 10.16
N LYS A 113 0.65 17.54 11.25
CA LYS A 113 1.96 18.10 11.58
C LYS A 113 3.04 17.67 10.60
N CYS A 114 3.11 16.39 10.27
CA CYS A 114 4.12 15.86 9.37
C CYS A 114 3.84 16.26 7.90
N LEU A 115 2.60 16.13 7.46
CA LEU A 115 2.20 16.43 6.08
C LEU A 115 2.22 17.94 5.76
N ALA A 116 2.35 18.83 6.75
CA ALA A 116 2.60 20.25 6.50
C ALA A 116 3.85 20.48 5.61
N CYS A 117 4.84 19.57 5.71
CA CYS A 117 6.05 19.59 4.90
C CYS A 117 6.13 18.38 3.96
N HIS A 118 5.65 17.21 4.40
CA HIS A 118 5.79 15.94 3.67
C HIS A 118 4.64 15.62 2.71
N ILE A 119 3.71 16.54 2.47
CA ILE A 119 2.56 16.30 1.57
C ILE A 119 3.00 15.95 0.15
N GLY A 120 4.09 16.55 -0.35
CA GLY A 120 4.61 16.27 -1.69
C GLY A 120 5.17 14.84 -1.83
N ALA A 121 5.70 14.27 -0.74
CA ALA A 121 6.24 12.92 -0.74
C ALA A 121 5.16 11.85 -0.44
N HIS A 122 4.12 12.22 0.31
CA HIS A 122 3.09 11.29 0.78
C HIS A 122 1.66 11.82 0.55
N PRO A 123 1.29 12.21 -0.68
CA PRO A 123 0.02 12.92 -0.94
C PRO A 123 -1.22 12.06 -0.70
N ASN A 124 -1.07 10.74 -0.66
CA ASN A 124 -2.17 9.79 -0.56
C ASN A 124 -2.21 9.01 0.75
N PHE A 125 -1.34 9.34 1.73
CA PHE A 125 -1.22 8.57 2.96
C PHE A 125 -2.57 8.35 3.67
N GLU A 126 -3.40 9.38 3.78
CA GLU A 126 -4.72 9.30 4.43
C GLU A 126 -5.68 8.31 3.76
N ARG A 127 -5.46 7.99 2.48
CA ARG A 127 -6.27 7.03 1.71
C ARG A 127 -5.73 5.61 1.78
N THR A 128 -4.54 5.41 2.32
CA THR A 128 -3.95 4.08 2.48
C THR A 128 -4.66 3.27 3.54
N ALA A 129 -4.47 1.96 3.52
CA ALA A 129 -4.97 1.08 4.59
C ALA A 129 -4.44 1.50 5.97
N HIS A 130 -3.19 1.95 6.05
CA HIS A 130 -2.60 2.46 7.29
C HIS A 130 -3.30 3.74 7.77
N GLY A 131 -3.47 4.74 6.91
CA GLY A 131 -4.16 5.97 7.25
C GLY A 131 -5.62 5.75 7.67
N GLN A 132 -6.34 4.85 6.96
CA GLN A 132 -7.71 4.47 7.30
C GLN A 132 -7.80 3.68 8.61
N ALA A 133 -6.79 2.87 8.92
CA ALA A 133 -6.67 2.15 10.19
C ALA A 133 -6.17 3.04 11.35
N LEU A 134 -6.09 4.36 11.14
CA LEU A 134 -5.63 5.33 12.13
C LEU A 134 -4.17 5.08 12.59
N ILE A 135 -3.35 4.51 11.74
CA ILE A 135 -1.90 4.41 11.93
C ILE A 135 -1.28 5.73 11.48
N SER A 136 -0.59 6.40 12.36
CA SER A 136 0.06 7.67 12.07
C SER A 136 1.56 7.52 11.83
N CYS A 137 2.20 8.59 11.37
CA CYS A 137 3.65 8.64 11.10
C CYS A 137 4.47 8.17 12.30
N THR A 138 4.09 8.60 13.50
CA THR A 138 4.82 8.26 14.74
C THR A 138 4.60 6.83 15.23
N ASN A 139 3.72 6.04 14.62
CA ASN A 139 3.69 4.61 14.91
C ASN A 139 4.93 3.90 14.38
N CYS A 140 5.44 4.35 13.24
CA CYS A 140 6.60 3.76 12.58
C CYS A 140 7.88 4.58 12.74
N HIS A 141 7.80 5.90 12.72
CA HIS A 141 8.96 6.80 12.76
C HIS A 141 9.18 7.47 14.12
N SER A 142 10.43 7.84 14.39
CA SER A 142 10.82 8.66 15.53
C SER A 142 11.84 9.70 15.08
N SER A 143 11.57 10.99 15.36
CA SER A 143 12.48 12.10 15.11
C SER A 143 13.44 12.37 16.27
N HIS A 144 13.28 11.72 17.42
CA HIS A 144 14.17 11.87 18.57
C HIS A 144 15.23 10.78 18.71
N LYS A 145 15.09 9.68 17.96
CA LYS A 145 16.01 8.52 18.02
C LYS A 145 16.35 8.09 16.62
N PHE A 146 17.22 8.85 15.96
CA PHE A 146 17.65 8.56 14.62
C PHE A 146 18.73 7.48 14.58
N VAL A 147 18.48 6.44 13.77
CA VAL A 147 19.48 5.43 13.40
C VAL A 147 19.58 5.48 11.87
N PRO A 148 20.76 5.80 11.30
CA PRO A 148 20.91 6.06 9.86
C PRO A 148 20.38 4.93 8.97
N GLU A 149 20.63 3.69 9.35
CA GLU A 149 20.24 2.51 8.57
C GLU A 149 18.73 2.24 8.55
N THR A 150 17.97 2.88 9.44
CA THR A 150 16.53 2.63 9.58
C THR A 150 15.64 3.71 8.96
N LYS A 151 16.19 4.78 8.38
CA LYS A 151 15.39 5.90 7.84
C LYS A 151 14.37 6.42 8.86
N MET A 152 14.80 6.66 10.09
CA MET A 152 13.99 7.10 11.22
C MET A 152 12.95 6.09 11.71
N LEU A 153 12.95 4.85 11.26
CA LEU A 153 12.07 3.81 11.78
C LEU A 153 12.44 3.48 13.24
N LYS A 154 11.43 3.23 14.07
CA LYS A 154 11.59 2.82 15.48
C LYS A 154 12.25 1.46 15.66
N ALA A 155 12.13 0.61 14.65
CA ALA A 155 12.81 -0.68 14.58
C ALA A 155 13.12 -1.02 13.12
N LYS A 156 14.09 -1.92 12.89
CA LYS A 156 14.42 -2.40 11.55
C LYS A 156 13.29 -3.26 10.97
N GLU A 157 13.17 -3.26 9.64
CA GLU A 157 12.37 -4.26 8.93
C GLU A 157 13.05 -5.65 9.04
N PRO A 158 12.29 -6.73 9.17
CA PRO A 158 10.83 -6.80 9.22
C PRO A 158 10.23 -6.65 10.62
N THR A 159 11.07 -6.50 11.66
CA THR A 159 10.64 -6.49 13.07
C THR A 159 9.57 -5.44 13.36
N LEU A 160 9.71 -4.24 12.76
CA LEU A 160 8.71 -3.18 12.91
C LEU A 160 7.34 -3.62 12.37
N CYS A 161 7.32 -4.15 11.17
CA CYS A 161 6.10 -4.56 10.48
C CYS A 161 5.38 -5.73 11.19
N TYR A 162 6.16 -6.68 11.69
CA TYR A 162 5.66 -7.87 12.38
C TYR A 162 4.95 -7.60 13.71
N GLN A 163 5.03 -6.39 14.24
CA GLN A 163 4.27 -6.02 15.44
C GLN A 163 2.76 -6.06 15.19
N CYS A 164 2.34 -5.83 13.94
CA CYS A 164 0.94 -5.85 13.53
C CYS A 164 0.66 -6.92 12.45
N HIS A 165 1.60 -7.14 11.51
CA HIS A 165 1.47 -8.11 10.42
C HIS A 165 1.95 -9.51 10.85
N THR A 166 1.22 -10.12 11.79
CA THR A 166 1.56 -11.43 12.35
C THR A 166 1.37 -12.58 11.37
N ASP A 167 0.43 -12.45 10.43
CA ASP A 167 0.20 -13.36 9.32
C ASP A 167 1.39 -13.40 8.35
N ALA A 168 1.92 -12.25 7.97
CA ALA A 168 3.14 -12.16 7.17
C ALA A 168 4.34 -12.75 7.92
N LYS A 169 4.46 -12.50 9.23
CA LYS A 169 5.50 -13.11 10.06
C LYS A 169 5.43 -14.64 10.02
N ALA A 170 4.22 -15.20 10.15
CA ALA A 170 4.01 -16.65 10.08
C ALA A 170 4.33 -17.21 8.68
N ALA A 171 3.97 -16.48 7.62
CA ALA A 171 4.27 -16.88 6.26
C ALA A 171 5.78 -16.88 5.98
N PHE A 172 6.52 -15.84 6.39
CA PHE A 172 7.98 -15.80 6.25
C PHE A 172 8.74 -16.79 7.15
N ALA A 173 8.06 -17.46 8.08
CA ALA A 173 8.62 -18.56 8.86
C ALA A 173 8.47 -19.93 8.17
N GLN A 174 7.79 -20.01 7.02
CA GLN A 174 7.64 -21.25 6.25
C GLN A 174 8.97 -21.72 5.65
N PRO A 175 9.12 -23.03 5.34
CA PRO A 175 10.36 -23.59 4.80
C PRO A 175 10.85 -22.91 3.52
N PHE A 176 9.94 -22.53 2.65
CA PHE A 176 10.23 -21.80 1.41
C PHE A 176 9.67 -20.40 1.53
N HIS A 177 10.53 -19.38 1.50
CA HIS A 177 10.15 -17.97 1.62
C HIS A 177 11.20 -17.07 0.98
N HIS A 178 10.80 -15.86 0.60
CA HIS A 178 11.77 -14.82 0.27
C HIS A 178 12.58 -14.45 1.52
N LYS A 179 13.87 -14.15 1.33
CA LYS A 179 14.85 -13.99 2.41
C LYS A 179 14.74 -12.65 3.15
N VAL A 180 13.53 -12.36 3.64
CA VAL A 180 13.23 -11.16 4.43
C VAL A 180 13.74 -11.30 5.87
N ASN A 181 13.53 -12.47 6.48
CA ASN A 181 14.03 -12.74 7.84
C ASN A 181 15.56 -12.74 7.94
N GLU A 182 16.23 -13.11 6.85
CA GLU A 182 17.67 -13.12 6.73
C GLU A 182 18.26 -11.76 6.34
N GLY A 183 17.40 -10.76 6.09
CA GLY A 183 17.81 -9.40 5.79
C GLY A 183 18.29 -9.14 4.36
N LEU A 184 18.11 -10.10 3.44
CA LEU A 184 18.42 -9.91 2.01
C LEU A 184 17.39 -9.07 1.29
N LEU A 185 16.14 -9.10 1.77
CA LEU A 185 15.02 -8.30 1.28
C LEU A 185 14.34 -7.60 2.44
N LYS A 186 13.63 -6.51 2.14
CA LYS A 186 12.81 -5.75 3.07
C LYS A 186 11.35 -5.77 2.63
N CYS A 187 10.45 -5.59 3.56
CA CYS A 187 9.03 -5.42 3.24
C CYS A 187 8.84 -4.26 2.25
N SER A 188 9.59 -3.17 2.46
CA SER A 188 9.55 -1.97 1.63
C SER A 188 10.16 -2.14 0.23
N ASP A 189 10.83 -3.24 -0.09
CA ASP A 189 11.27 -3.50 -1.46
C ASP A 189 10.09 -3.84 -2.37
N CYS A 190 9.03 -4.44 -1.79
CA CYS A 190 7.82 -4.83 -2.49
C CYS A 190 6.62 -3.92 -2.17
N HIS A 191 6.51 -3.41 -0.94
CA HIS A 191 5.39 -2.61 -0.48
C HIS A 191 5.77 -1.15 -0.24
N ASP A 192 4.82 -0.23 -0.46
CA ASP A 192 4.94 1.16 -0.03
C ASP A 192 3.93 1.46 1.09
N PRO A 193 4.39 1.50 2.35
CA PRO A 193 3.51 1.78 3.48
C PRO A 193 2.93 3.19 3.46
N HIS A 194 3.49 4.10 2.68
CA HIS A 194 3.01 5.49 2.55
C HIS A 194 1.94 5.65 1.47
N GLY A 195 1.75 4.67 0.62
CA GLY A 195 0.64 4.61 -0.31
C GLY A 195 1.01 4.40 -1.76
N THR A 196 0.36 3.43 -2.35
CA THR A 196 0.26 3.23 -3.78
C THR A 196 -1.21 3.09 -4.16
N PHE A 197 -1.52 3.14 -5.46
CA PHE A 197 -2.86 2.85 -5.97
C PHE A 197 -3.10 1.36 -6.18
N GLN A 198 -2.10 0.51 -5.86
CA GLN A 198 -2.18 -0.92 -6.06
C GLN A 198 -2.72 -1.63 -4.81
N PRO A 199 -3.43 -2.76 -4.98
CA PRO A 199 -3.85 -3.60 -3.87
C PRO A 199 -2.65 -3.97 -2.98
N ASN A 200 -2.90 -4.10 -1.68
CA ASN A 200 -1.88 -4.43 -0.68
C ASN A 200 -0.66 -3.48 -0.67
N LEU A 201 -0.81 -2.27 -1.19
CA LEU A 201 0.25 -1.26 -1.30
C LEU A 201 1.52 -1.75 -2.01
N VAL A 202 1.38 -2.64 -2.98
CA VAL A 202 2.52 -3.16 -3.74
C VAL A 202 3.11 -2.07 -4.63
N ARG A 203 4.45 -1.94 -4.63
CA ARG A 203 5.20 -1.01 -5.48
C ARG A 203 5.23 -1.52 -6.91
N THR A 204 4.23 -1.20 -7.72
CA THR A 204 4.26 -1.56 -9.13
C THR A 204 4.06 -0.34 -10.03
N SER A 205 4.51 -0.43 -11.25
CA SER A 205 4.00 0.30 -12.40
C SER A 205 2.96 -0.58 -13.13
N PRO A 206 2.35 -0.18 -14.24
CA PRO A 206 1.02 -0.60 -14.73
C PRO A 206 0.67 -2.09 -14.69
N THR A 207 1.65 -2.98 -14.60
CA THR A 207 1.39 -4.42 -14.44
C THR A 207 1.70 -4.84 -13.01
N GLN A 208 0.79 -5.56 -12.38
CA GLN A 208 0.88 -6.01 -10.98
C GLN A 208 2.15 -6.83 -10.71
N ASP A 209 2.67 -7.51 -11.71
CA ASP A 209 3.85 -8.39 -11.63
C ASP A 209 5.18 -7.67 -11.87
N ALA A 210 5.15 -6.39 -12.22
CA ALA A 210 6.38 -5.62 -12.46
C ALA A 210 7.31 -5.59 -11.23
N ILE A 211 6.77 -5.76 -10.03
CA ILE A 211 7.58 -5.88 -8.81
C ILE A 211 8.36 -7.20 -8.78
N CYS A 212 7.75 -8.29 -9.20
CA CYS A 212 8.36 -9.63 -9.22
C CYS A 212 9.47 -9.69 -10.27
N THR A 213 9.20 -9.18 -11.46
CA THR A 213 10.09 -9.25 -12.62
C THR A 213 11.29 -8.30 -12.55
N LYS A 214 11.37 -7.44 -11.53
CA LYS A 214 12.61 -6.71 -11.23
C LYS A 214 13.78 -7.65 -10.91
N CYS A 215 13.49 -8.79 -10.30
CA CYS A 215 14.49 -9.80 -9.94
C CYS A 215 14.32 -11.08 -10.75
N HIS A 216 13.09 -11.49 -11.06
CA HIS A 216 12.74 -12.67 -11.85
C HIS A 216 12.61 -12.32 -13.34
N VAL A 217 13.71 -11.80 -13.91
CA VAL A 217 13.75 -11.28 -15.28
C VAL A 217 13.53 -12.38 -16.34
N ASP A 218 13.88 -13.59 -16.03
CA ASP A 218 13.70 -14.78 -16.87
C ASP A 218 12.22 -15.13 -17.09
N THR A 219 11.33 -14.66 -16.23
CA THR A 219 9.88 -14.89 -16.35
C THR A 219 9.14 -13.73 -17.04
N LEU A 220 9.84 -12.64 -17.39
CA LEU A 220 9.22 -11.43 -17.96
C LEU A 220 8.81 -11.62 -19.43
N GLY A 221 9.58 -12.38 -20.18
CA GLY A 221 9.46 -12.42 -21.65
C GLY A 221 10.17 -11.23 -22.32
N PRO A 222 9.77 -10.86 -23.56
CA PRO A 222 8.64 -11.41 -24.29
C PRO A 222 8.86 -12.84 -24.76
N PHE A 223 7.80 -13.65 -24.75
CA PHE A 223 7.81 -15.00 -25.28
C PHE A 223 6.95 -15.09 -26.55
N VAL A 224 7.32 -15.97 -27.46
CA VAL A 224 6.52 -16.27 -28.66
C VAL A 224 5.20 -16.92 -28.25
N TYR A 225 5.27 -17.81 -27.27
CA TYR A 225 4.13 -18.49 -26.68
C TYR A 225 4.03 -18.10 -25.21
N GLU A 226 3.11 -17.23 -24.87
CA GLU A 226 2.87 -16.79 -23.50
C GLU A 226 1.85 -17.71 -22.82
N HIS A 227 2.03 -17.95 -21.51
CA HIS A 227 1.02 -18.62 -20.70
C HIS A 227 0.03 -17.56 -20.20
N PRO A 228 -1.23 -17.54 -20.69
CA PRO A 228 -2.16 -16.44 -20.45
C PRO A 228 -2.35 -16.04 -18.97
N PRO A 229 -2.46 -16.99 -18.00
CA PRO A 229 -2.65 -16.62 -16.59
C PRO A 229 -1.57 -15.69 -16.01
N ILE A 230 -0.34 -15.73 -16.54
CA ILE A 230 0.72 -14.82 -16.09
C ILE A 230 0.36 -13.37 -16.40
N LYS A 231 -0.33 -13.11 -17.50
CA LYS A 231 -0.74 -11.74 -17.88
C LYS A 231 -2.08 -11.32 -17.27
N THR A 232 -2.99 -12.27 -17.08
CA THR A 232 -4.36 -11.98 -16.64
C THR A 232 -4.53 -12.10 -15.12
N GLU A 233 -3.96 -13.15 -14.52
CA GLU A 233 -4.12 -13.47 -13.10
C GLU A 233 -2.89 -13.08 -12.26
N GLY A 234 -1.73 -13.01 -12.90
CA GLY A 234 -0.46 -12.66 -12.28
C GLY A 234 0.25 -13.81 -11.55
N CYS A 235 1.46 -13.52 -11.07
CA CYS A 235 2.33 -14.49 -10.42
C CYS A 235 1.70 -15.13 -9.17
N THR A 236 0.89 -14.37 -8.44
CA THR A 236 0.27 -14.81 -7.18
C THR A 236 -0.86 -15.81 -7.35
N SER A 237 -1.32 -16.06 -8.57
CA SER A 237 -2.26 -17.15 -8.87
C SER A 237 -1.64 -18.53 -8.62
N CYS A 238 -0.30 -18.63 -8.71
CA CYS A 238 0.44 -19.86 -8.51
C CYS A 238 1.41 -19.82 -7.34
N HIS A 239 1.92 -18.65 -6.99
CA HIS A 239 2.95 -18.45 -5.96
C HIS A 239 2.46 -17.62 -4.77
N PHE A 240 2.91 -17.99 -3.57
CA PHE A 240 2.66 -17.23 -2.35
C PHE A 240 3.95 -16.52 -1.90
N PRO A 241 4.14 -15.24 -2.25
CA PRO A 241 5.46 -14.58 -2.19
C PRO A 241 6.03 -14.40 -0.77
N HIS A 242 5.21 -14.40 0.27
CA HIS A 242 5.70 -14.30 1.64
C HIS A 242 6.32 -15.61 2.13
N GLY A 243 5.75 -16.75 1.74
CA GLY A 243 6.25 -18.05 2.11
C GLY A 243 5.22 -19.15 1.97
N SER A 244 5.70 -20.37 1.79
CA SER A 244 4.88 -21.56 1.56
C SER A 244 5.55 -22.79 2.15
N PRO A 245 4.79 -23.80 2.61
CA PRO A 245 5.35 -25.10 2.91
C PRO A 245 5.81 -25.85 1.64
N ASN A 246 5.41 -25.36 0.46
CA ASN A 246 5.69 -26.01 -0.82
C ASN A 246 6.89 -25.36 -1.51
N SER A 247 7.72 -26.17 -2.14
CA SER A 247 8.86 -25.69 -2.93
C SER A 247 8.42 -24.66 -3.99
N ARG A 248 9.35 -23.76 -4.36
CA ARG A 248 9.09 -22.68 -5.33
C ARG A 248 7.92 -21.76 -4.92
N LEU A 249 7.60 -21.70 -3.65
CA LEU A 249 6.53 -20.87 -3.09
C LEU A 249 5.13 -21.20 -3.68
N LEU A 250 4.90 -22.43 -4.12
CA LEU A 250 3.63 -22.81 -4.72
C LEU A 250 2.49 -22.79 -3.69
N ILE A 251 1.30 -22.34 -4.14
CA ILE A 251 0.09 -22.31 -3.31
C ILE A 251 -0.51 -23.72 -3.09
N ARG A 252 -0.04 -24.73 -3.86
CA ARG A 252 -0.44 -26.13 -3.76
C ARG A 252 0.78 -27.04 -3.66
N SER A 253 0.70 -28.08 -2.85
CA SER A 253 1.76 -29.09 -2.73
C SER A 253 1.86 -29.98 -3.96
N ASN A 254 0.74 -30.26 -4.60
CA ASN A 254 0.68 -31.05 -5.82
C ASN A 254 0.54 -30.14 -7.04
N VAL A 255 1.53 -30.17 -7.92
CA VAL A 255 1.56 -29.36 -9.14
C VAL A 255 0.37 -29.66 -10.06
N ASN A 256 -0.04 -30.93 -10.17
CA ASN A 256 -1.18 -31.30 -11.01
C ASN A 256 -2.48 -30.65 -10.49
N SER A 257 -2.67 -30.63 -9.16
CA SER A 257 -3.81 -29.93 -8.53
C SER A 257 -3.79 -28.43 -8.77
N LEU A 258 -2.60 -27.82 -8.92
CA LEU A 258 -2.46 -26.42 -9.29
C LEU A 258 -2.91 -26.19 -10.73
N CYS A 259 -2.40 -26.97 -11.67
CA CYS A 259 -2.74 -26.85 -13.09
C CYS A 259 -4.24 -27.12 -13.36
N LEU A 260 -4.80 -28.14 -12.69
CA LEU A 260 -6.20 -28.55 -12.84
C LEU A 260 -7.22 -27.56 -12.23
N GLN A 261 -6.79 -26.47 -11.63
CA GLN A 261 -7.71 -25.39 -11.25
C GLN A 261 -8.28 -24.68 -12.49
N CYS A 262 -7.53 -24.64 -13.58
CA CYS A 262 -7.90 -24.00 -14.83
C CYS A 262 -8.01 -25.01 -15.99
N HIS A 263 -7.14 -26.02 -16.00
CA HIS A 263 -7.11 -27.03 -17.04
C HIS A 263 -8.02 -28.21 -16.69
N SER A 264 -8.95 -28.54 -17.60
CA SER A 264 -9.83 -29.69 -17.40
C SER A 264 -9.03 -31.00 -17.51
N PRO A 265 -9.25 -31.98 -16.61
CA PRO A 265 -8.67 -33.31 -16.76
C PRO A 265 -9.14 -34.06 -18.02
N SER A 266 -10.25 -33.61 -18.62
CA SER A 266 -10.75 -34.14 -19.89
C SER A 266 -10.04 -33.60 -21.13
N MET A 267 -8.95 -32.85 -21.00
CA MET A 267 -8.03 -32.56 -22.13
C MET A 267 -7.31 -33.82 -22.56
N THR A 268 -8.06 -34.82 -22.86
CA THR A 268 -7.58 -36.00 -23.56
C THR A 268 -7.49 -35.65 -25.04
N PHE A 269 -6.41 -35.01 -25.44
CA PHE A 269 -6.04 -34.87 -26.87
C PHE A 269 -5.57 -36.24 -27.40
N THR A 270 -6.40 -37.27 -27.31
CA THR A 270 -6.06 -38.58 -27.78
C THR A 270 -7.05 -39.02 -28.84
N ALA A 271 -6.52 -39.37 -30.00
CA ALA A 271 -7.28 -40.15 -30.96
C ALA A 271 -7.78 -41.43 -30.27
N PRO A 272 -8.99 -41.92 -30.59
CA PRO A 272 -9.50 -43.16 -30.04
C PRO A 272 -8.48 -44.29 -30.17
N GLY A 273 -8.14 -44.94 -29.05
CA GLY A 273 -7.23 -46.07 -29.02
C GLY A 273 -5.75 -45.77 -28.70
N THR A 274 -5.37 -44.49 -28.51
CA THR A 274 -4.02 -44.15 -28.04
C THR A 274 -4.00 -43.95 -26.51
N PRO A 275 -2.96 -44.44 -25.79
CA PRO A 275 -2.80 -44.18 -24.39
C PRO A 275 -2.65 -42.65 -24.15
N SER A 276 -3.51 -42.09 -23.33
CA SER A 276 -3.39 -40.68 -22.99
C SER A 276 -2.26 -40.50 -21.99
N PHE A 277 -1.24 -39.74 -22.35
CA PHE A 277 -0.18 -39.29 -21.42
C PHE A 277 -0.75 -38.45 -20.28
N HIS A 278 -1.96 -37.90 -20.42
CA HIS A 278 -2.66 -37.11 -19.40
C HIS A 278 -3.58 -37.95 -18.53
N ASN A 279 -3.61 -39.28 -18.70
CA ASN A 279 -4.38 -40.14 -17.81
C ASN A 279 -3.70 -40.28 -16.44
N GLN A 280 -4.09 -39.43 -15.51
CA GLN A 280 -3.53 -39.38 -14.15
C GLN A 280 -3.75 -40.66 -13.34
N ALA A 281 -4.74 -41.48 -13.69
CA ALA A 281 -4.98 -42.77 -13.04
C ALA A 281 -3.88 -43.80 -13.40
N ASN A 282 -3.34 -43.71 -14.59
CA ASN A 282 -2.34 -44.66 -15.09
C ASN A 282 -0.91 -44.11 -15.08
N GLN A 283 -0.74 -42.79 -15.14
CA GLN A 283 0.56 -42.14 -15.22
C GLN A 283 0.59 -40.94 -14.27
N TYR A 284 0.95 -41.21 -13.04
CA TYR A 284 1.01 -40.17 -12.00
C TYR A 284 2.32 -39.36 -12.11
N GLN A 285 2.40 -38.49 -13.12
CA GLN A 285 3.54 -37.58 -13.29
C GLN A 285 3.10 -36.12 -13.12
N ALA A 286 4.01 -35.30 -12.57
CA ALA A 286 3.77 -33.88 -12.50
C ALA A 286 3.74 -33.27 -13.91
N CYS A 287 2.77 -32.40 -14.18
CA CYS A 287 2.61 -31.75 -15.50
C CYS A 287 3.91 -31.06 -15.94
N THR A 288 4.64 -30.47 -15.00
CA THR A 288 5.91 -29.78 -15.23
C THR A 288 7.12 -30.67 -15.53
N VAL A 289 6.97 -31.99 -15.56
CA VAL A 289 8.01 -32.88 -16.06
C VAL A 289 8.16 -32.71 -17.57
N CYS A 290 7.05 -32.49 -18.29
CA CYS A 290 7.03 -32.26 -19.73
C CYS A 290 6.83 -30.76 -20.05
N HIS A 291 5.90 -30.08 -19.39
CA HIS A 291 5.61 -28.67 -19.59
C HIS A 291 6.54 -27.81 -18.71
N VAL A 292 7.83 -27.79 -19.06
CA VAL A 292 8.87 -27.18 -18.20
C VAL A 292 8.96 -25.67 -18.31
N GLN A 293 8.51 -25.09 -19.43
CA GLN A 293 8.57 -23.64 -19.71
C GLN A 293 7.23 -22.95 -19.41
N ILE A 294 6.66 -23.23 -18.24
CA ILE A 294 5.30 -22.81 -17.90
C ILE A 294 5.12 -21.29 -17.83
N HIS A 295 6.19 -20.52 -17.66
CA HIS A 295 6.12 -19.04 -17.65
C HIS A 295 6.07 -18.45 -19.07
N GLY A 296 6.39 -19.23 -20.09
CA GLY A 296 6.40 -18.85 -21.49
C GLY A 296 7.51 -19.55 -22.24
N SER A 297 7.33 -19.72 -23.54
CA SER A 297 8.28 -20.43 -24.40
C SER A 297 8.51 -19.67 -25.70
N ASN A 298 9.74 -19.69 -26.18
CA ASN A 298 10.08 -19.19 -27.51
C ASN A 298 10.14 -20.33 -28.55
N ALA A 299 10.03 -21.58 -28.10
CA ALA A 299 10.23 -22.75 -28.95
C ALA A 299 8.95 -23.57 -29.18
N ASN A 300 8.05 -23.64 -28.19
CA ASN A 300 6.94 -24.58 -28.22
C ASN A 300 5.69 -24.06 -27.55
N PHE A 301 4.54 -24.11 -28.23
CA PHE A 301 3.25 -23.63 -27.78
C PHE A 301 2.64 -24.41 -26.60
N VAL A 302 3.10 -25.64 -26.36
CA VAL A 302 2.72 -26.45 -25.20
C VAL A 302 3.77 -26.43 -24.10
N PHE A 303 4.71 -25.49 -24.16
CA PHE A 303 5.71 -25.20 -23.12
C PHE A 303 6.67 -26.37 -22.82
N PHE A 304 6.93 -27.23 -23.78
CA PHE A 304 8.00 -28.23 -23.71
C PHE A 304 9.36 -27.54 -23.78
N LYS A 305 10.43 -28.26 -23.38
CA LYS A 305 11.80 -27.76 -23.46
C LYS A 305 12.26 -27.66 -24.91
#